data_21004a6563919df1ac2daaef92cfea3b
#
_entry.id   21004a6563919df1ac2daaef92cfea3b
#
_cell.length_a   1.000
_cell.length_b   1.000
_cell.length_c   1.000
_cell.angle_alpha   90.00
_cell.angle_beta   90.00
_cell.angle_gamma   90.00
#
_symmetry.space_group_name_H-M   'P 1'
#
loop_
_entity.id
_entity.type
_entity.pdbx_description
1 polymer ?
#
loop_
_entity_poly.entity_id
_entity_poly.type
_entity_poly.pdbx_seq_one_letter_code
_entity_poly.pdbx_strand_id
1 'polypeptide(L)'
;MVYFVGAGSGAADLITVRGMHMLQQADVIIYAGSLVNPELLEYARADCEIHNSARLTLEEVIKLMQEAQAQGKMLVRLHTGEPSIYGAVREQMDALDELGIPYESCPGVSACFGAAASLNLEYTLPGVSQTLIITRMEGRLFLGVDCCCVIHVVSAHIWRLSLLRGLS
;
A
#
# COMPACT_ATOMS: atom_id res chain seq x y z
N MET A 1 9.64 1.27 17.51
CA MET A 1 8.31 0.80 17.12
C MET A 1 8.14 0.91 15.61
N VAL A 2 7.54 -0.08 14.95
CA VAL A 2 7.35 -0.13 13.50
C VAL A 2 5.91 0.24 13.14
N TYR A 3 5.72 1.09 12.13
CA TYR A 3 4.41 1.49 11.60
C TYR A 3 4.28 1.11 10.13
N PHE A 4 3.32 0.24 9.81
CA PHE A 4 2.95 -0.06 8.43
C PHE A 4 1.95 0.98 7.94
N VAL A 5 2.34 1.82 6.99
CA VAL A 5 1.56 2.98 6.55
C VAL A 5 1.19 2.84 5.08
N GLY A 6 -0.09 3.06 4.76
CA GLY A 6 -0.56 3.15 3.38
C GLY A 6 -0.23 4.50 2.76
N ALA A 7 0.49 4.47 1.64
CA ALA A 7 0.89 5.66 0.88
C ALA A 7 -0.25 6.33 0.10
N GLY A 8 -1.41 5.68 0.03
CA GLY A 8 -2.51 6.15 -0.80
C GLY A 8 -2.39 5.71 -2.26
N SER A 9 -3.28 6.21 -3.08
CA SER A 9 -3.52 5.75 -4.46
C SER A 9 -2.67 6.44 -5.52
N GLY A 10 -1.62 7.17 -5.13
CA GLY A 10 -0.66 7.79 -6.04
C GLY A 10 -0.49 9.29 -5.85
N ALA A 11 -1.56 10.08 -5.73
CA ALA A 11 -1.45 11.51 -5.42
C ALA A 11 -1.01 11.70 -3.96
N ALA A 12 -0.07 12.61 -3.71
CA ALA A 12 0.52 12.80 -2.39
C ALA A 12 -0.51 13.31 -1.35
N ASP A 13 -1.50 14.06 -1.77
CA ASP A 13 -2.60 14.58 -0.94
C ASP A 13 -3.66 13.50 -0.58
N LEU A 14 -3.58 12.32 -1.17
CA LEU A 14 -4.43 11.17 -0.83
C LEU A 14 -3.83 10.26 0.25
N ILE A 15 -2.72 10.64 0.85
CA ILE A 15 -2.28 10.04 2.10
C ILE A 15 -3.24 10.42 3.23
N THR A 16 -3.45 9.52 4.19
CA THR A 16 -4.22 9.90 5.38
C THR A 16 -3.44 10.92 6.22
N VAL A 17 -4.16 11.81 6.91
CA VAL A 17 -3.53 12.78 7.84
C VAL A 17 -2.66 12.07 8.88
N ARG A 18 -3.11 10.90 9.37
CA ARG A 18 -2.32 10.09 10.31
C ARG A 18 -1.02 9.59 9.65
N GLY A 19 -1.10 9.07 8.42
CA GLY A 19 0.07 8.62 7.68
C GLY A 19 1.08 9.74 7.43
N MET A 20 0.61 10.92 7.05
CA MET A 20 1.45 12.11 6.90
C MET A 20 2.18 12.48 8.21
N HIS A 21 1.45 12.52 9.33
CA HIS A 21 2.07 12.80 10.63
C HIS A 21 3.10 11.74 11.03
N MET A 22 2.87 10.47 10.69
CA MET A 22 3.85 9.42 10.94
C MET A 22 5.12 9.62 10.10
N LEU A 23 5.00 10.01 8.83
CA LEU A 23 6.16 10.35 7.99
C LEU A 23 6.95 11.53 8.56
N GLN A 24 6.25 12.57 9.07
CA GLN A 24 6.88 13.74 9.68
C GLN A 24 7.63 13.44 10.98
N GLN A 25 7.28 12.36 11.68
CA GLN A 25 7.89 11.96 12.95
C GLN A 25 8.91 10.83 12.80
N ALA A 26 8.93 10.17 11.64
CA ALA A 26 9.79 9.02 11.41
C ALA A 26 11.28 9.35 11.50
N ASP A 27 12.03 8.49 12.18
CA ASP A 27 13.50 8.48 12.17
C ASP A 27 14.02 7.67 10.98
N VAL A 28 13.26 6.62 10.58
CA VAL A 28 13.59 5.74 9.46
C VAL A 28 12.34 5.51 8.63
N ILE A 29 12.44 5.63 7.30
CA ILE A 29 11.40 5.28 6.35
C ILE A 29 11.91 4.20 5.41
N ILE A 30 11.19 3.09 5.31
CA ILE A 30 11.41 2.05 4.29
C ILE A 30 10.21 2.08 3.34
N TYR A 31 10.39 2.49 2.09
CA TYR A 31 9.29 2.59 1.12
C TYR A 31 9.36 1.54 0.01
N ALA A 32 8.22 1.21 -0.57
CA ALA A 32 8.04 0.09 -1.52
C ALA A 32 8.42 0.45 -2.98
N GLY A 33 9.53 1.16 -3.16
CA GLY A 33 10.10 1.43 -4.49
C GLY A 33 9.28 2.38 -5.37
N SER A 34 9.33 2.17 -6.68
CA SER A 34 8.74 3.06 -7.70
C SER A 34 7.21 3.16 -7.68
N LEU A 35 6.54 2.31 -6.91
CA LEU A 35 5.08 2.35 -6.76
C LEU A 35 4.60 3.37 -5.71
N VAL A 36 5.51 3.92 -4.92
CA VAL A 36 5.22 5.00 -3.96
C VAL A 36 5.60 6.33 -4.59
N ASN A 37 4.67 7.30 -4.58
CA ASN A 37 4.97 8.65 -5.07
C ASN A 37 6.10 9.27 -4.23
N PRO A 38 7.23 9.66 -4.86
CA PRO A 38 8.38 10.22 -4.14
C PRO A 38 8.09 11.54 -3.42
N GLU A 39 7.07 12.31 -3.84
CA GLU A 39 6.64 13.53 -3.16
C GLU A 39 6.24 13.27 -1.69
N LEU A 40 5.79 12.04 -1.36
CA LEU A 40 5.48 11.67 0.03
C LEU A 40 6.72 11.68 0.93
N LEU A 41 7.90 11.47 0.38
CA LEU A 41 9.15 11.49 1.13
C LEU A 41 9.56 12.93 1.52
N GLU A 42 8.98 13.94 0.89
CA GLU A 42 9.19 15.36 1.25
C GLU A 42 8.54 15.70 2.61
N TYR A 43 7.58 14.89 3.09
CA TYR A 43 7.05 15.04 4.45
C TYR A 43 8.04 14.60 5.54
N ALA A 44 9.06 13.81 5.19
CA ALA A 44 10.04 13.35 6.16
C ALA A 44 10.92 14.50 6.67
N ARG A 45 11.43 14.34 7.90
CA ARG A 45 12.43 15.25 8.44
C ARG A 45 13.74 15.16 7.65
N ALA A 46 14.51 16.23 7.66
CA ALA A 46 15.79 16.31 6.94
C ALA A 46 16.85 15.29 7.43
N ASP A 47 16.73 14.84 8.67
CA ASP A 47 17.60 13.83 9.31
C ASP A 47 17.03 12.41 9.26
N CYS A 48 15.90 12.19 8.59
CA CYS A 48 15.29 10.89 8.44
C CYS A 48 16.11 9.98 7.49
N GLU A 49 16.39 8.75 7.93
CA GLU A 49 16.99 7.72 7.07
C GLU A 49 15.95 7.14 6.11
N ILE A 50 16.19 7.19 4.80
CA ILE A 50 15.22 6.73 3.80
C ILE A 50 15.81 5.56 2.99
N HIS A 51 15.12 4.41 3.02
CA HIS A 51 15.50 3.18 2.33
C HIS A 51 14.49 2.76 1.28
N ASN A 52 14.96 2.47 0.07
CA ASN A 52 14.13 1.89 -0.98
C ASN A 52 14.21 0.36 -0.93
N SER A 53 13.08 -0.31 -0.63
CA SER A 53 13.05 -1.76 -0.51
C SER A 53 12.90 -2.52 -1.84
N ALA A 54 12.88 -1.85 -2.99
CA ALA A 54 12.75 -2.53 -4.29
C ALA A 54 13.89 -3.52 -4.59
N ARG A 55 15.03 -3.38 -3.90
CA ARG A 55 16.22 -4.23 -4.06
C ARG A 55 16.61 -4.96 -2.79
N LEU A 56 15.79 -4.89 -1.74
CA LEU A 56 16.03 -5.54 -0.45
C LEU A 56 15.27 -6.85 -0.38
N THR A 57 15.87 -7.83 0.26
CA THR A 57 15.18 -9.07 0.65
C THR A 57 14.32 -8.84 1.90
N LEU A 58 13.47 -9.81 2.23
CA LEU A 58 12.68 -9.75 3.47
C LEU A 58 13.59 -9.64 4.70
N GLU A 59 14.65 -10.46 4.73
CA GLU A 59 15.61 -10.49 5.84
C GLU A 59 16.33 -9.16 6.02
N GLU A 60 16.69 -8.50 4.92
CA GLU A 60 17.32 -7.18 4.97
C GLU A 60 16.37 -6.10 5.49
N VAL A 61 15.09 -6.15 5.11
CA VAL A 61 14.05 -5.25 5.63
C VAL A 61 13.84 -5.48 7.12
N ILE A 62 13.72 -6.75 7.56
CA ILE A 62 13.56 -7.08 8.98
C ILE A 62 14.78 -6.64 9.79
N LYS A 63 15.98 -6.81 9.26
CA LYS A 63 17.20 -6.36 9.91
C LYS A 63 17.20 -4.84 10.17
N LEU A 64 16.79 -4.03 9.17
CA LEU A 64 16.64 -2.59 9.35
C LEU A 64 15.62 -2.24 10.44
N MET A 65 14.50 -2.99 10.51
CA MET A 65 13.50 -2.81 11.56
C MET A 65 14.06 -3.14 12.95
N GLN A 66 14.86 -4.21 13.09
CA GLN A 66 15.53 -4.59 14.34
C GLN A 66 16.53 -3.51 14.77
N GLU A 67 17.36 -3.02 13.84
CA GLU A 67 18.36 -1.99 14.11
C GLU A 67 17.71 -0.67 14.58
N ALA A 68 16.62 -0.26 13.91
CA ALA A 68 15.84 0.91 14.33
C ALA A 68 15.22 0.72 15.72
N GLN A 69 14.63 -0.47 16.00
CA GLN A 69 14.06 -0.79 17.30
C GLN A 69 15.12 -0.77 18.41
N ALA A 70 16.29 -1.36 18.16
CA ALA A 70 17.40 -1.38 19.14
C ALA A 70 17.90 0.03 19.49
N GLN A 71 17.77 0.98 18.58
CA GLN A 71 18.13 2.40 18.76
C GLN A 71 16.96 3.24 19.32
N GLY A 72 15.80 2.64 19.61
CA GLY A 72 14.61 3.37 20.05
C GLY A 72 13.98 4.28 18.99
N LYS A 73 14.35 4.10 17.73
CA LYS A 73 13.87 4.90 16.59
C LYS A 73 12.45 4.50 16.16
N MET A 74 11.68 5.50 15.70
CA MET A 74 10.41 5.30 15.04
C MET A 74 10.64 4.95 13.57
N LEU A 75 10.19 3.78 13.14
CA LEU A 75 10.31 3.33 11.76
C LEU A 75 8.94 3.28 11.07
N VAL A 76 8.86 3.88 9.89
CA VAL A 76 7.70 3.78 9.00
C VAL A 76 8.02 2.86 7.82
N ARG A 77 7.22 1.81 7.67
CA ARG A 77 7.18 0.96 6.48
C ARG A 77 6.07 1.45 5.57
N LEU A 78 6.42 2.21 4.53
CA LEU A 78 5.49 2.85 3.61
C LEU A 78 5.17 1.93 2.43
N HIS A 79 3.90 1.49 2.35
CA HIS A 79 3.37 0.62 1.31
C HIS A 79 2.48 1.38 0.34
N THR A 80 2.40 0.93 -0.91
CA THR A 80 1.46 1.47 -1.90
C THR A 80 0.00 1.22 -1.50
N GLY A 81 -0.88 2.16 -1.80
CA GLY A 81 -2.31 2.03 -1.58
C GLY A 81 -2.68 1.76 -0.13
N GLU A 82 -3.28 0.60 0.10
CA GLU A 82 -3.70 0.07 1.39
C GLU A 82 -2.90 -1.21 1.72
N PRO A 83 -2.13 -1.24 2.82
CA PRO A 83 -1.27 -2.38 3.15
C PRO A 83 -1.99 -3.72 3.31
N SER A 84 -3.24 -3.71 3.75
CA SER A 84 -4.04 -4.92 3.98
C SER A 84 -4.51 -5.60 2.69
N ILE A 85 -4.40 -4.92 1.54
CA ILE A 85 -4.80 -5.46 0.24
C ILE A 85 -3.56 -5.73 -0.60
N TYR A 86 -3.15 -7.00 -0.68
CA TYR A 86 -1.98 -7.47 -1.44
C TYR A 86 -0.65 -6.77 -1.10
N GLY A 87 -0.53 -6.21 0.10
CA GLY A 87 0.64 -5.45 0.55
C GLY A 87 1.84 -6.31 0.97
N ALA A 88 1.72 -7.64 1.00
CA ALA A 88 2.76 -8.57 1.50
C ALA A 88 3.32 -8.16 2.87
N VAL A 89 2.44 -7.70 3.76
CA VAL A 89 2.81 -7.25 5.11
C VAL A 89 2.81 -8.39 6.14
N ARG A 90 2.04 -9.45 5.88
CA ARG A 90 1.87 -10.54 6.86
C ARG A 90 3.20 -11.20 7.22
N GLU A 91 4.02 -11.51 6.24
CA GLU A 91 5.34 -12.13 6.43
C GLU A 91 6.26 -11.25 7.29
N GLN A 92 6.19 -9.92 7.10
CA GLN A 92 6.94 -8.97 7.91
C GLN A 92 6.41 -8.92 9.35
N MET A 93 5.08 -8.91 9.53
CA MET A 93 4.44 -8.92 10.85
C MET A 93 4.77 -10.20 11.62
N ASP A 94 4.72 -11.36 10.97
CA ASP A 94 5.07 -12.65 11.59
C ASP A 94 6.52 -12.65 12.09
N ALA A 95 7.45 -12.13 11.27
CA ALA A 95 8.85 -11.99 11.69
C ALA A 95 9.02 -11.02 12.87
N LEU A 96 8.25 -9.93 12.91
CA LEU A 96 8.29 -8.99 14.02
C LEU A 96 7.69 -9.60 15.31
N ASP A 97 6.62 -10.40 15.18
CA ASP A 97 6.02 -11.14 16.30
C ASP A 97 7.05 -12.12 16.92
N GLU A 98 7.78 -12.87 16.10
CA GLU A 98 8.85 -13.77 16.55
C GLU A 98 9.98 -13.03 17.29
N LEU A 99 10.26 -11.79 16.89
CA LEU A 99 11.29 -10.95 17.47
C LEU A 99 10.80 -10.11 18.67
N GLY A 100 9.51 -10.15 18.98
CA GLY A 100 8.90 -9.34 20.04
C GLY A 100 8.94 -7.83 19.75
N ILE A 101 8.98 -7.44 18.47
CA ILE A 101 9.01 -6.03 18.04
C ILE A 101 7.59 -5.53 17.84
N PRO A 102 7.14 -4.50 18.61
CA PRO A 102 5.80 -3.97 18.48
C PRO A 102 5.61 -3.21 17.16
N TYR A 103 4.44 -3.38 16.55
CA TYR A 103 4.06 -2.68 15.33
C TYR A 103 2.59 -2.25 15.34
N GLU A 104 2.27 -1.27 14.51
CA GLU A 104 0.91 -0.80 14.24
C GLU A 104 0.69 -0.58 12.75
N SER A 105 -0.58 -0.66 12.32
CA SER A 105 -0.97 -0.37 10.94
C SER A 105 -1.77 0.94 10.86
N CYS A 106 -1.42 1.75 9.86
CA CYS A 106 -2.16 2.95 9.48
C CYS A 106 -2.73 2.73 8.07
N PRO A 107 -4.06 2.73 7.90
CA PRO A 107 -4.67 2.48 6.61
C PRO A 107 -4.35 3.57 5.59
N GLY A 108 -4.43 3.22 4.31
CA GLY A 108 -4.30 4.14 3.19
C GLY A 108 -5.49 4.09 2.25
N VAL A 109 -5.54 5.00 1.30
CA VAL A 109 -6.54 4.96 0.21
C VAL A 109 -6.10 3.93 -0.81
N SER A 110 -6.83 2.82 -0.92
CA SER A 110 -6.53 1.79 -1.92
C SER A 110 -6.66 2.33 -3.35
N ALA A 111 -5.80 1.86 -4.26
CA ALA A 111 -5.83 2.23 -5.68
C ALA A 111 -7.20 2.02 -6.34
N CYS A 112 -7.98 1.01 -5.92
CA CYS A 112 -9.31 0.78 -6.44
C CYS A 112 -10.26 1.95 -6.14
N PHE A 113 -10.20 2.52 -4.95
CA PHE A 113 -11.02 3.68 -4.58
C PHE A 113 -10.49 4.98 -5.19
N GLY A 114 -9.18 5.12 -5.32
CA GLY A 114 -8.58 6.23 -6.07
C GLY A 114 -9.02 6.24 -7.55
N ALA A 115 -9.04 5.07 -8.19
CA ALA A 115 -9.54 4.93 -9.55
C ALA A 115 -11.04 5.26 -9.67
N ALA A 116 -11.88 4.78 -8.74
CA ALA A 116 -13.29 5.11 -8.71
C ALA A 116 -13.53 6.62 -8.60
N ALA A 117 -12.79 7.30 -7.71
CA ALA A 117 -12.87 8.74 -7.54
C ALA A 117 -12.46 9.49 -8.81
N SER A 118 -11.37 9.09 -9.48
CA SER A 118 -10.90 9.68 -10.73
C SER A 118 -11.89 9.53 -11.89
N LEU A 119 -12.69 8.47 -11.85
CA LEU A 119 -13.72 8.17 -12.87
C LEU A 119 -15.12 8.65 -12.47
N ASN A 120 -15.30 9.26 -11.29
CA ASN A 120 -16.59 9.59 -10.70
C ASN A 120 -17.54 8.37 -10.70
N LEU A 121 -17.03 7.21 -10.32
CA LEU A 121 -17.71 5.92 -10.38
C LEU A 121 -18.12 5.46 -8.97
N GLU A 122 -19.34 4.96 -8.86
CA GLU A 122 -19.79 4.18 -7.71
C GLU A 122 -19.82 2.69 -8.08
N TYR A 123 -19.16 1.84 -7.29
CA TYR A 123 -19.11 0.39 -7.55
C TYR A 123 -20.41 -0.32 -7.18
N THR A 124 -21.16 0.21 -6.22
CA THR A 124 -22.38 -0.41 -5.70
C THR A 124 -23.59 0.46 -6.02
N LEU A 125 -24.39 0.03 -7.00
CA LEU A 125 -25.59 0.75 -7.45
C LEU A 125 -26.85 0.02 -7.00
N PRO A 126 -27.81 0.70 -6.33
CA PRO A 126 -29.10 0.12 -5.98
C PRO A 126 -29.81 -0.46 -7.21
N GLY A 127 -30.32 -1.69 -7.07
CA GLY A 127 -31.02 -2.39 -8.16
C GLY A 127 -30.13 -2.91 -9.30
N VAL A 128 -28.83 -2.60 -9.29
CA VAL A 128 -27.87 -3.07 -10.30
C VAL A 128 -26.86 -4.03 -9.69
N SER A 129 -26.06 -3.58 -8.73
CA SER A 129 -25.07 -4.41 -8.06
C SER A 129 -24.80 -3.91 -6.65
N GLN A 130 -24.82 -4.83 -5.68
CA GLN A 130 -24.50 -4.57 -4.28
C GLN A 130 -23.21 -5.28 -3.84
N THR A 131 -22.48 -5.89 -4.78
CA THR A 131 -21.31 -6.71 -4.48
C THR A 131 -20.08 -6.18 -5.22
N LEU A 132 -19.01 -5.97 -4.47
CA LEU A 132 -17.68 -5.65 -4.97
C LEU A 132 -16.74 -6.83 -4.65
N ILE A 133 -16.09 -7.38 -5.67
CA ILE A 133 -15.09 -8.44 -5.52
C ILE A 133 -13.75 -7.89 -5.97
N ILE A 134 -12.78 -7.90 -5.06
CA ILE A 134 -11.40 -7.51 -5.35
C ILE A 134 -10.57 -8.79 -5.41
N THR A 135 -9.93 -9.05 -6.55
CA THR A 135 -9.10 -10.24 -6.75
C THR A 135 -7.82 -9.88 -7.49
N ARG A 136 -6.81 -10.72 -7.36
CA ARG A 136 -5.56 -10.63 -8.11
C ARG A 136 -5.54 -11.72 -9.17
N MET A 137 -5.14 -11.36 -10.39
CA MET A 137 -4.91 -12.35 -11.44
C MET A 137 -3.64 -13.17 -11.14
N GLU A 138 -3.67 -14.47 -11.42
CA GLU A 138 -2.47 -15.30 -11.40
C GLU A 138 -1.55 -14.93 -12.57
N GLY A 139 -0.24 -14.89 -12.30
CA GLY A 139 0.80 -14.68 -13.29
C GLY A 139 1.26 -13.21 -13.43
N ARG A 140 2.45 -13.03 -14.03
CA ARG A 140 2.95 -11.73 -14.47
C ARG A 140 2.17 -11.29 -15.69
N LEU A 141 1.42 -10.22 -15.62
CA LEU A 141 0.85 -9.62 -16.82
C LEU A 141 1.97 -9.10 -17.73
N PHE A 142 1.78 -9.26 -19.03
CA PHE A 142 2.71 -8.97 -20.14
C PHE A 142 3.25 -7.53 -20.19
N LEU A 143 2.83 -6.63 -19.29
CA LEU A 143 3.15 -5.21 -19.30
C LEU A 143 4.09 -4.78 -18.15
N GLY A 144 4.73 -5.72 -17.44
CA GLY A 144 5.72 -5.36 -16.41
C GLY A 144 5.16 -4.61 -15.20
N VAL A 145 3.84 -4.61 -15.00
CA VAL A 145 3.19 -3.98 -13.85
C VAL A 145 2.86 -5.07 -12.84
N ASP A 146 3.58 -5.10 -11.73
CA ASP A 146 3.48 -6.14 -10.70
C ASP A 146 2.17 -6.11 -9.88
N CYS A 147 1.21 -5.26 -10.21
CA CYS A 147 0.01 -5.11 -9.41
C CYS A 147 -1.23 -4.83 -10.28
N CYS A 148 -1.90 -5.89 -10.75
CA CYS A 148 -3.24 -5.76 -11.30
C CYS A 148 -4.26 -6.35 -10.34
N CYS A 149 -4.90 -5.49 -9.53
CA CYS A 149 -6.15 -5.83 -8.88
C CYS A 149 -7.25 -5.78 -9.94
N VAL A 150 -7.96 -6.89 -10.13
CA VAL A 150 -9.16 -6.92 -10.96
C VAL A 150 -10.35 -6.68 -10.06
N ILE A 151 -11.15 -5.67 -10.38
CA ILE A 151 -12.36 -5.34 -9.67
C ILE A 151 -13.53 -5.91 -10.48
N HIS A 152 -14.25 -6.86 -9.87
CA HIS A 152 -15.49 -7.38 -10.43
C HIS A 152 -16.67 -6.78 -9.70
N VAL A 153 -17.54 -6.09 -10.43
CA VAL A 153 -18.86 -5.69 -9.95
C VAL A 153 -19.84 -6.77 -10.39
N VAL A 154 -20.40 -7.51 -9.43
CA VAL A 154 -21.35 -8.59 -9.70
C VAL A 154 -22.75 -8.03 -9.68
N SER A 155 -23.38 -7.95 -10.85
CA SER A 155 -24.80 -7.66 -10.97
C SER A 155 -25.62 -8.94 -10.74
N ALA A 156 -26.74 -8.84 -10.02
CA ALA A 156 -27.65 -9.97 -9.78
C ALA A 156 -28.29 -10.53 -11.07
N HIS A 157 -28.13 -9.89 -12.21
CA HIS A 157 -28.85 -10.24 -13.42
C HIS A 157 -28.00 -10.51 -14.66
N ILE A 158 -26.71 -10.14 -14.75
CA ILE A 158 -25.88 -10.47 -15.93
C ILE A 158 -24.40 -10.48 -15.58
N TRP A 159 -23.75 -11.59 -15.83
CA TRP A 159 -22.31 -11.69 -15.93
C TRP A 159 -21.83 -10.89 -17.15
N ARG A 160 -21.39 -9.67 -16.98
CA ARG A 160 -20.68 -8.95 -18.03
C ARG A 160 -19.24 -8.73 -17.60
N LEU A 161 -18.39 -9.63 -18.05
CA LEU A 161 -16.96 -9.35 -18.23
C LEU A 161 -16.81 -8.27 -19.30
N SER A 162 -16.63 -7.03 -18.89
CA SER A 162 -16.09 -6.05 -19.82
C SER A 162 -15.74 -4.78 -19.05
N LEU A 163 -14.49 -4.65 -18.68
CA LEU A 163 -13.87 -3.34 -18.54
C LEU A 163 -12.36 -3.49 -18.36
N LEU A 164 -11.70 -4.01 -19.37
CA LEU A 164 -10.29 -3.72 -19.63
C LEU A 164 -10.05 -3.87 -21.16
N ARG A 165 -10.75 -3.05 -21.94
CA ARG A 165 -10.33 -2.72 -23.29
C ARG A 165 -10.48 -1.22 -23.48
N GLY A 166 -9.37 -0.52 -23.48
CA GLY A 166 -9.32 0.88 -23.86
C GLY A 166 -8.51 1.76 -22.93
N LEU A 167 -7.24 1.47 -22.77
CA LEU A 167 -6.19 2.45 -22.58
C LEU A 167 -5.05 2.03 -23.49
N SER A 168 -5.19 2.38 -24.76
CA SER A 168 -4.09 2.49 -25.71
C SER A 168 -3.61 3.93 -25.70
#